data_e1d469ce6a6c271079b51fb6c77d2cbb
#
_entry.id   e1d469ce6a6c271079b51fb6c77d2cbb
#
_cell.length_a   1.000
_cell.length_b   1.000
_cell.length_c   1.000
_cell.angle_alpha   90.00
_cell.angle_beta   90.00
_cell.angle_gamma   90.00
#
_symmetry.space_group_name_H-M   'P 1'
#
loop_
_entity.id
_entity.type
_entity.pdbx_description
1 polymer ?
#
loop_
_entity_poly.entity_id
_entity_poly.type
_entity_poly.pdbx_seq_one_letter_code
_entity_poly.pdbx_strand_id
1 'polypeptide(L)'
;MNPLDIDYVRKQFPGLAGGFAYMDNAGGSMVLSTVAQRVSDYLLNSSVQLGASYQASVDAGERVMQARYSVMQLINAEHPEEVIMGGSTTHLLQILCRAIAPSIVPGDEIIVTNCDHEANIGPWVKLCESRGATLRVWQVNPVSCELELDDLQVLLNSNTRYVAMTHTSNILGSVNPVAEVARRVHAVGAKLCVDAVAYAPHRLVDVQASGADFYVYSFYKTFGPHFAVLWGRRYLLLELPSLNHFFIGQDVVPYKLQPGNVNYELSFGCIGITDYLLDISTRLGAQGSERKCMQAAFDAFEVQEDLLAERLLAFLRQREGVRIIGKAHTRNRVPTISFVVEGVQSEAVVRSVDEHRIGIRFGDFYARRLIEALGLDRFGGVVRVSLAHYNTLEEVDRLITALDQAIDALR
;
A
#
# COMPACT_ATOMS: atom_id res chain seq x y z
N MET A 1 10.00 16.25 20.42
CA MET A 1 10.17 16.47 18.96
C MET A 1 9.45 17.75 18.59
N ASN A 2 9.96 18.50 17.62
CA ASN A 2 9.27 19.66 17.07
C ASN A 2 7.99 19.22 16.36
N PRO A 3 6.95 20.07 16.25
CA PRO A 3 5.79 19.74 15.42
C PRO A 3 6.17 19.64 13.94
N LEU A 4 5.37 18.90 13.16
CA LEU A 4 5.57 18.80 11.70
C LEU A 4 5.29 20.16 11.03
N ASP A 5 6.27 20.67 10.30
CA ASP A 5 6.15 21.90 9.52
C ASP A 5 5.42 21.61 8.20
N ILE A 6 4.11 21.82 8.19
CA ILE A 6 3.25 21.50 7.04
C ILE A 6 3.60 22.37 5.82
N ASP A 7 3.96 23.62 5.99
CA ASP A 7 4.35 24.48 4.88
C ASP A 7 5.63 23.98 4.21
N TYR A 8 6.59 23.52 4.99
CA TYR A 8 7.79 22.88 4.47
C TYR A 8 7.48 21.57 3.75
N VAL A 9 6.68 20.70 4.38
CA VAL A 9 6.24 19.43 3.79
C VAL A 9 5.61 19.66 2.43
N ARG A 10 4.65 20.57 2.32
CA ARG A 10 3.93 20.85 1.06
C ARG A 10 4.84 21.34 -0.06
N LYS A 11 5.91 22.07 0.25
CA LYS A 11 6.90 22.50 -0.74
C LYS A 11 7.68 21.34 -1.37
N GLN A 12 7.74 20.18 -0.72
CA GLN A 12 8.37 18.99 -1.29
C GLN A 12 7.50 18.30 -2.37
N PHE A 13 6.21 18.68 -2.46
CA PHE A 13 5.22 18.14 -3.39
C PHE A 13 4.72 19.23 -4.37
N PRO A 14 5.43 19.49 -5.49
CA PRO A 14 5.06 20.58 -6.41
C PRO A 14 3.63 20.46 -6.96
N GLY A 15 3.09 19.25 -7.06
CA GLY A 15 1.70 19.01 -7.50
C GLY A 15 0.63 19.58 -6.58
N LEU A 16 0.97 19.99 -5.34
CA LEU A 16 0.06 20.66 -4.41
C LEU A 16 -0.03 22.18 -4.61
N ALA A 17 0.79 22.76 -5.50
CA ALA A 17 0.71 24.16 -5.82
C ALA A 17 -0.62 24.50 -6.51
N GLY A 18 -1.22 25.66 -6.25
CA GLY A 18 -2.41 26.12 -6.96
C GLY A 18 -3.74 25.95 -6.21
N GLY A 19 -3.74 25.55 -4.95
CA GLY A 19 -4.92 25.61 -4.06
C GLY A 19 -6.01 24.56 -4.32
N PHE A 20 -5.72 23.53 -5.11
CA PHE A 20 -6.56 22.32 -5.21
C PHE A 20 -6.31 21.44 -3.98
N ALA A 21 -7.38 21.03 -3.29
CA ALA A 21 -7.28 20.13 -2.15
C ALA A 21 -7.33 18.67 -2.63
N TYR A 22 -6.19 18.00 -2.62
CA TYR A 22 -6.05 16.63 -3.08
C TYR A 22 -6.28 15.65 -1.93
N MET A 23 -7.36 14.89 -1.98
CA MET A 23 -7.79 13.94 -0.94
C MET A 23 -8.17 12.57 -1.50
N ASP A 24 -7.55 12.16 -2.63
CA ASP A 24 -7.63 10.81 -3.21
C ASP A 24 -6.28 10.06 -3.12
N ASN A 25 -5.58 10.20 -1.99
CA ASN A 25 -4.24 9.64 -1.79
C ASN A 25 -4.22 8.10 -1.85
N ALA A 26 -5.30 7.42 -1.46
CA ALA A 26 -5.43 5.97 -1.62
C ALA A 26 -5.53 5.52 -3.09
N GLY A 27 -5.80 6.42 -4.02
CA GLY A 27 -5.72 6.21 -5.47
C GLY A 27 -4.29 6.34 -6.01
N GLY A 28 -3.52 7.25 -5.42
CA GLY A 28 -2.11 7.57 -5.70
C GLY A 28 -1.75 8.85 -4.96
N SER A 29 -0.57 8.94 -4.35
CA SER A 29 -0.11 10.15 -3.66
C SER A 29 0.52 11.15 -4.65
N MET A 30 0.69 12.38 -4.20
CA MET A 30 1.57 13.32 -4.92
C MET A 30 3.02 12.82 -4.86
N VAL A 31 3.78 13.05 -5.93
CA VAL A 31 5.18 12.65 -6.03
C VAL A 31 6.10 13.72 -5.44
N LEU A 32 7.14 13.29 -4.75
CA LEU A 32 8.20 14.15 -4.23
C LEU A 32 9.05 14.74 -5.36
N SER A 33 9.45 15.99 -5.21
CA SER A 33 10.42 16.66 -6.12
C SER A 33 11.74 15.90 -6.16
N THR A 34 12.23 15.40 -5.02
CA THR A 34 13.46 14.59 -4.92
C THR A 34 13.38 13.31 -5.75
N VAL A 35 12.24 12.65 -5.77
CA VAL A 35 11.99 11.45 -6.61
C VAL A 35 12.10 11.81 -8.10
N ALA A 36 11.39 12.85 -8.54
CA ALA A 36 11.41 13.29 -9.93
C ALA A 36 12.82 13.71 -10.39
N GLN A 37 13.55 14.42 -9.53
CA GLN A 37 14.94 14.85 -9.78
C GLN A 37 15.87 13.64 -9.94
N ARG A 38 15.78 12.61 -9.08
CA ARG A 38 16.61 11.41 -9.17
C ARG A 38 16.30 10.59 -10.42
N VAL A 39 15.03 10.48 -10.82
CA VAL A 39 14.64 9.83 -12.09
C VAL A 39 15.26 10.57 -13.27
N SER A 40 15.14 11.89 -13.30
CA SER A 40 15.72 12.74 -14.35
C SER A 40 17.26 12.65 -14.37
N ASP A 41 17.91 12.69 -13.21
CA ASP A 41 19.37 12.56 -13.10
C ASP A 41 19.86 11.22 -13.65
N TYR A 42 19.18 10.10 -13.33
CA TYR A 42 19.57 8.80 -13.86
C TYR A 42 19.46 8.74 -15.37
N LEU A 43 18.32 9.22 -15.92
CA LEU A 43 18.10 9.24 -17.38
C LEU A 43 19.14 10.07 -18.13
N LEU A 44 19.54 11.22 -17.58
CA LEU A 44 20.47 12.14 -18.22
C LEU A 44 21.94 11.69 -18.09
N ASN A 45 22.31 11.05 -16.97
CA ASN A 45 23.70 10.84 -16.60
C ASN A 45 24.11 9.36 -16.48
N SER A 46 23.16 8.39 -16.46
CA SER A 46 23.45 6.96 -16.17
C SER A 46 22.68 6.00 -17.07
N SER A 47 22.08 6.48 -18.16
CA SER A 47 21.23 5.68 -19.04
C SER A 47 22.03 4.71 -19.94
N VAL A 48 22.83 3.84 -19.32
CA VAL A 48 23.62 2.79 -20.01
C VAL A 48 23.25 1.42 -19.46
N GLN A 49 23.56 0.37 -20.24
CA GLN A 49 23.32 -1.01 -19.80
C GLN A 49 24.28 -1.40 -18.67
N LEU A 50 23.76 -2.13 -17.68
CA LEU A 50 24.54 -2.63 -16.54
C LEU A 50 25.39 -3.85 -16.93
N GLY A 51 26.45 -4.12 -16.14
CA GLY A 51 27.24 -5.35 -16.21
C GLY A 51 28.41 -5.31 -17.19
N ALA A 52 28.68 -4.17 -17.84
CA ALA A 52 29.90 -3.98 -18.60
C ALA A 52 31.06 -3.48 -17.74
N SER A 53 32.29 -3.59 -18.24
CA SER A 53 33.52 -3.23 -17.52
C SER A 53 33.92 -1.74 -17.62
N TYR A 54 33.25 -0.96 -18.47
CA TYR A 54 33.52 0.49 -18.58
C TYR A 54 32.84 1.27 -17.46
N GLN A 55 33.47 2.37 -17.03
CA GLN A 55 33.11 3.08 -15.80
C GLN A 55 31.64 3.48 -15.73
N ALA A 56 31.05 4.05 -16.79
CA ALA A 56 29.66 4.47 -16.76
C ALA A 56 28.68 3.31 -16.48
N SER A 57 28.98 2.08 -16.95
CA SER A 57 28.17 0.89 -16.67
C SER A 57 28.32 0.44 -15.21
N VAL A 58 29.52 0.55 -14.65
CA VAL A 58 29.78 0.26 -13.21
C VAL A 58 29.00 1.25 -12.34
N ASP A 59 29.11 2.56 -12.61
CA ASP A 59 28.45 3.64 -11.87
C ASP A 59 26.91 3.49 -11.94
N ALA A 60 26.38 3.14 -13.12
CA ALA A 60 24.94 2.88 -13.28
C ALA A 60 24.48 1.68 -12.43
N GLY A 61 25.27 0.62 -12.39
CA GLY A 61 25.02 -0.56 -11.56
C GLY A 61 25.02 -0.23 -10.06
N GLU A 62 25.98 0.56 -9.60
CA GLU A 62 26.09 1.03 -8.22
C GLU A 62 24.86 1.85 -7.80
N ARG A 63 24.36 2.74 -8.68
CA ARG A 63 23.13 3.52 -8.43
C ARG A 63 21.89 2.63 -8.25
N VAL A 64 21.75 1.57 -9.04
CA VAL A 64 20.66 0.61 -8.89
C VAL A 64 20.80 -0.18 -7.59
N MET A 65 22.02 -0.56 -7.20
CA MET A 65 22.28 -1.21 -5.91
C MET A 65 21.98 -0.28 -4.75
N GLN A 66 22.39 1.00 -4.80
CA GLN A 66 22.03 2.00 -3.78
C GLN A 66 20.52 2.10 -3.58
N ALA A 67 19.74 2.10 -4.68
CA ALA A 67 18.29 2.10 -4.62
C ALA A 67 17.74 0.88 -3.87
N ARG A 68 18.27 -0.30 -4.15
CA ARG A 68 17.87 -1.54 -3.47
C ARG A 68 18.21 -1.50 -1.98
N TYR A 69 19.40 -1.02 -1.60
CA TYR A 69 19.78 -0.81 -0.21
C TYR A 69 18.87 0.21 0.50
N SER A 70 18.53 1.31 -0.17
CA SER A 70 17.60 2.31 0.36
C SER A 70 16.22 1.71 0.64
N VAL A 71 15.68 0.92 -0.29
CA VAL A 71 14.41 0.22 -0.10
C VAL A 71 14.51 -0.83 1.01
N MET A 72 15.62 -1.60 1.07
CA MET A 72 15.90 -2.56 2.15
C MET A 72 15.80 -1.89 3.52
N GLN A 73 16.44 -0.73 3.71
CA GLN A 73 16.39 0.05 4.96
C GLN A 73 14.98 0.58 5.24
N LEU A 74 14.29 1.06 4.21
CA LEU A 74 12.93 1.61 4.33
C LEU A 74 11.93 0.57 4.86
N ILE A 75 12.07 -0.71 4.47
CA ILE A 75 11.14 -1.78 4.87
C ILE A 75 11.69 -2.67 6.00
N ASN A 76 12.89 -2.41 6.52
CA ASN A 76 13.58 -3.25 7.49
C ASN A 76 13.83 -4.69 7.00
N ALA A 77 14.21 -4.85 5.73
CA ALA A 77 14.64 -6.15 5.22
C ALA A 77 16.08 -6.48 5.71
N GLU A 78 16.42 -7.75 5.82
CA GLU A 78 17.72 -8.20 6.32
C GLU A 78 18.80 -8.16 5.21
N HIS A 79 18.39 -8.50 3.98
CA HIS A 79 19.29 -8.60 2.85
C HIS A 79 18.73 -7.87 1.61
N PRO A 80 19.58 -7.22 0.79
CA PRO A 80 19.12 -6.56 -0.44
C PRO A 80 18.55 -7.55 -1.48
N GLU A 81 18.92 -8.83 -1.40
CA GLU A 81 18.38 -9.89 -2.26
C GLU A 81 16.90 -10.19 -1.98
N GLU A 82 16.39 -9.82 -0.80
CA GLU A 82 14.97 -9.96 -0.43
C GLU A 82 14.08 -8.92 -1.09
N VAL A 83 14.67 -7.90 -1.74
CA VAL A 83 13.97 -6.76 -2.33
C VAL A 83 13.81 -6.97 -3.85
N ILE A 84 12.62 -7.33 -4.28
CA ILE A 84 12.25 -7.51 -5.69
C ILE A 84 11.46 -6.27 -6.12
N MET A 85 12.01 -5.46 -7.02
CA MET A 85 11.33 -4.28 -7.55
C MET A 85 10.69 -4.57 -8.92
N GLY A 86 9.54 -3.95 -9.20
CA GLY A 86 8.82 -4.19 -10.45
C GLY A 86 7.76 -3.13 -10.76
N GLY A 87 7.12 -3.24 -11.91
CA GLY A 87 6.26 -2.19 -12.47
C GLY A 87 4.98 -1.90 -11.69
N SER A 88 4.45 -2.86 -10.91
CA SER A 88 3.26 -2.65 -10.05
C SER A 88 3.10 -3.79 -9.05
N THR A 89 2.38 -3.55 -7.96
CA THR A 89 1.99 -4.60 -6.99
C THR A 89 1.23 -5.75 -7.67
N THR A 90 0.29 -5.44 -8.56
CA THR A 90 -0.46 -6.45 -9.32
C THR A 90 0.47 -7.36 -10.12
N HIS A 91 1.46 -6.79 -10.82
CA HIS A 91 2.43 -7.56 -11.59
C HIS A 91 3.32 -8.43 -10.68
N LEU A 92 3.81 -7.88 -9.57
CA LEU A 92 4.64 -8.62 -8.62
C LEU A 92 3.89 -9.79 -7.96
N LEU A 93 2.60 -9.61 -7.62
CA LEU A 93 1.76 -10.70 -7.10
C LEU A 93 1.50 -11.79 -8.16
N GLN A 94 1.32 -11.41 -9.43
CA GLN A 94 1.21 -12.38 -10.53
C GLN A 94 2.52 -13.17 -10.72
N ILE A 95 3.68 -12.50 -10.64
CA ILE A 95 5.00 -13.15 -10.67
C ILE A 95 5.13 -14.12 -9.50
N LEU A 96 4.79 -13.71 -8.29
CA LEU A 96 4.84 -14.54 -7.08
C LEU A 96 3.96 -15.78 -7.22
N CYS A 97 2.70 -15.62 -7.58
CA CYS A 97 1.78 -16.75 -7.78
C CYS A 97 2.25 -17.70 -8.88
N ARG A 98 2.82 -17.16 -9.99
CA ARG A 98 3.41 -17.99 -11.04
C ARG A 98 4.62 -18.79 -10.55
N ALA A 99 5.47 -18.18 -9.72
CA ALA A 99 6.63 -18.87 -9.14
C ALA A 99 6.21 -19.94 -8.11
N ILE A 100 5.15 -19.70 -7.35
CA ILE A 100 4.58 -20.65 -6.38
C ILE A 100 3.87 -21.82 -7.06
N ALA A 101 3.27 -21.62 -8.25
CA ALA A 101 2.39 -22.59 -8.89
C ALA A 101 2.92 -24.03 -8.96
N PRO A 102 4.20 -24.31 -9.24
CA PRO A 102 4.72 -25.68 -9.28
C PRO A 102 4.63 -26.43 -7.95
N SER A 103 4.61 -25.74 -6.80
CA SER A 103 4.53 -26.33 -5.46
C SER A 103 3.11 -26.63 -5.00
N ILE A 104 2.08 -26.13 -5.71
CA ILE A 104 0.68 -26.32 -5.36
C ILE A 104 0.12 -27.55 -6.07
N VAL A 105 -0.58 -28.41 -5.31
CA VAL A 105 -1.17 -29.65 -5.82
C VAL A 105 -2.66 -29.74 -5.46
N PRO A 106 -3.44 -30.62 -6.14
CA PRO A 106 -4.84 -30.86 -5.76
C PRO A 106 -4.97 -31.28 -4.30
N GLY A 107 -5.92 -30.66 -3.58
CA GLY A 107 -6.11 -30.88 -2.14
C GLY A 107 -5.47 -29.81 -1.25
N ASP A 108 -4.53 -29.02 -1.79
CA ASP A 108 -4.02 -27.84 -1.09
C ASP A 108 -5.10 -26.75 -1.00
N GLU A 109 -5.02 -25.92 0.05
CA GLU A 109 -5.95 -24.82 0.27
C GLU A 109 -5.19 -23.48 0.32
N ILE A 110 -5.81 -22.46 -0.31
CA ILE A 110 -5.33 -21.06 -0.25
C ILE A 110 -6.45 -20.21 0.32
N ILE A 111 -6.14 -19.38 1.31
CA ILE A 111 -7.08 -18.46 1.92
C ILE A 111 -6.80 -17.06 1.40
N VAL A 112 -7.84 -16.37 0.92
CA VAL A 112 -7.84 -14.95 0.58
C VAL A 112 -8.89 -14.23 1.41
N THR A 113 -8.86 -12.90 1.47
CA THR A 113 -9.95 -12.14 2.10
C THR A 113 -10.91 -11.59 1.03
N ASN A 114 -12.11 -11.16 1.44
CA ASN A 114 -13.01 -10.42 0.57
C ASN A 114 -12.90 -8.89 0.75
N CYS A 115 -12.01 -8.41 1.63
CA CYS A 115 -11.79 -6.98 1.84
C CYS A 115 -10.52 -6.43 1.16
N ASP A 116 -9.79 -7.29 0.46
CA ASP A 116 -8.61 -6.93 -0.31
C ASP A 116 -8.95 -6.22 -1.63
N HIS A 117 -7.97 -5.47 -2.13
CA HIS A 117 -7.92 -5.08 -3.53
C HIS A 117 -7.78 -6.33 -4.42
N GLU A 118 -8.47 -6.38 -5.56
CA GLU A 118 -8.48 -7.55 -6.46
C GLU A 118 -7.08 -7.99 -6.92
N ALA A 119 -6.09 -7.09 -6.90
CA ALA A 119 -4.69 -7.41 -7.17
C ALA A 119 -4.13 -8.49 -6.22
N ASN A 120 -4.61 -8.54 -4.97
CA ASN A 120 -4.21 -9.57 -3.98
C ASN A 120 -5.24 -10.71 -3.85
N ILE A 121 -6.21 -10.80 -4.72
CA ILE A 121 -7.19 -11.91 -4.77
C ILE A 121 -7.07 -12.65 -6.11
N GLY A 122 -7.19 -11.96 -7.22
CA GLY A 122 -7.27 -12.55 -8.55
C GLY A 122 -6.13 -13.50 -8.92
N PRO A 123 -4.85 -13.18 -8.64
CA PRO A 123 -3.73 -14.10 -8.89
C PRO A 123 -3.86 -15.42 -8.12
N TRP A 124 -4.32 -15.40 -6.87
CA TRP A 124 -4.52 -16.58 -6.03
C TRP A 124 -5.69 -17.43 -6.50
N VAL A 125 -6.80 -16.79 -6.93
CA VAL A 125 -7.94 -17.48 -7.57
C VAL A 125 -7.46 -18.27 -8.79
N LYS A 126 -6.76 -17.59 -9.71
CA LYS A 126 -6.21 -18.23 -10.92
C LYS A 126 -5.19 -19.33 -10.61
N LEU A 127 -4.41 -19.17 -9.55
CA LEU A 127 -3.49 -20.21 -9.08
C LEU A 127 -4.28 -21.46 -8.64
N CYS A 128 -5.32 -21.31 -7.81
CA CYS A 128 -6.16 -22.42 -7.38
C CYS A 128 -6.82 -23.12 -8.58
N GLU A 129 -7.42 -22.37 -9.50
CA GLU A 129 -8.06 -22.89 -10.71
C GLU A 129 -7.08 -23.71 -11.56
N SER A 130 -5.87 -23.18 -11.78
CA SER A 130 -4.87 -23.80 -12.63
C SER A 130 -4.23 -25.05 -12.03
N ARG A 131 -4.25 -25.19 -10.69
CA ARG A 131 -3.58 -26.27 -9.95
C ARG A 131 -4.54 -27.26 -9.30
N GLY A 132 -5.86 -27.03 -9.39
CA GLY A 132 -6.87 -27.85 -8.73
C GLY A 132 -6.86 -27.73 -7.19
N ALA A 133 -6.35 -26.61 -6.67
CA ALA A 133 -6.38 -26.29 -5.24
C ALA A 133 -7.71 -25.64 -4.85
N THR A 134 -8.04 -25.70 -3.56
CA THR A 134 -9.27 -25.11 -3.02
C THR A 134 -9.03 -23.68 -2.56
N LEU A 135 -9.84 -22.75 -3.07
CA LEU A 135 -9.88 -21.39 -2.56
C LEU A 135 -10.83 -21.30 -1.37
N ARG A 136 -10.34 -20.74 -0.26
CA ARG A 136 -11.14 -20.36 0.90
C ARG A 136 -11.19 -18.84 1.01
N VAL A 137 -12.32 -18.30 1.49
CA VAL A 137 -12.46 -16.84 1.66
C VAL A 137 -12.70 -16.53 3.13
N TRP A 138 -11.77 -15.76 3.71
CA TRP A 138 -11.92 -15.14 5.02
C TRP A 138 -12.79 -13.90 4.85
N GLN A 139 -14.02 -13.99 5.33
CA GLN A 139 -15.03 -12.96 5.14
C GLN A 139 -14.86 -11.80 6.13
N VAL A 140 -15.03 -10.59 5.65
CA VAL A 140 -15.22 -9.44 6.52
C VAL A 140 -16.54 -9.57 7.29
N ASN A 141 -16.54 -9.27 8.56
CA ASN A 141 -17.76 -9.19 9.34
C ASN A 141 -18.59 -7.97 8.87
N PRO A 142 -19.84 -8.17 8.39
CA PRO A 142 -20.62 -7.07 7.82
C PRO A 142 -21.09 -6.01 8.83
N VAL A 143 -21.01 -6.32 10.13
CA VAL A 143 -21.40 -5.38 11.21
C VAL A 143 -20.21 -4.57 11.66
N SER A 144 -19.09 -5.21 12.04
CA SER A 144 -17.86 -4.53 12.48
C SER A 144 -17.05 -3.95 11.31
N CYS A 145 -17.25 -4.45 10.09
CA CYS A 145 -16.41 -4.18 8.91
C CYS A 145 -14.94 -4.58 9.16
N GLU A 146 -14.67 -5.62 9.95
CA GLU A 146 -13.33 -6.10 10.27
C GLU A 146 -13.16 -7.59 9.91
N LEU A 147 -11.93 -8.01 9.78
CA LEU A 147 -11.54 -9.41 9.67
C LEU A 147 -11.38 -9.97 11.08
N GLU A 148 -12.30 -10.85 11.48
CA GLU A 148 -12.26 -11.45 12.81
C GLU A 148 -11.26 -12.62 12.84
N LEU A 149 -10.36 -12.62 13.81
CA LEU A 149 -9.30 -13.65 13.91
C LEU A 149 -9.85 -15.04 14.19
N ASP A 150 -11.00 -15.15 14.83
CA ASP A 150 -11.64 -16.44 15.12
C ASP A 150 -12.21 -17.08 13.85
N ASP A 151 -12.70 -16.28 12.89
CA ASP A 151 -13.14 -16.78 11.58
C ASP A 151 -11.94 -17.34 10.78
N LEU A 152 -10.78 -16.66 10.84
CA LEU A 152 -9.56 -17.21 10.26
C LEU A 152 -9.18 -18.56 10.90
N GLN A 153 -9.28 -18.68 12.23
CA GLN A 153 -8.93 -19.91 12.94
C GLN A 153 -9.76 -21.11 12.49
N VAL A 154 -11.03 -20.90 12.15
CA VAL A 154 -11.91 -21.95 11.61
C VAL A 154 -11.49 -22.40 10.20
N LEU A 155 -10.91 -21.48 9.40
CA LEU A 155 -10.48 -21.78 8.04
C LEU A 155 -9.13 -22.51 7.98
N LEU A 156 -8.24 -22.26 8.97
CA LEU A 156 -6.88 -22.82 9.00
C LEU A 156 -6.88 -24.31 9.31
N ASN A 157 -6.17 -25.10 8.49
CA ASN A 157 -5.98 -26.53 8.68
C ASN A 157 -4.66 -27.01 8.04
N SER A 158 -4.36 -28.32 8.13
CA SER A 158 -3.10 -28.91 7.61
C SER A 158 -2.95 -28.86 6.08
N ASN A 159 -4.02 -28.59 5.33
CA ASN A 159 -3.97 -28.43 3.88
C ASN A 159 -3.74 -26.97 3.46
N THR A 160 -3.88 -26.03 4.39
CA THR A 160 -3.61 -24.61 4.11
C THR A 160 -2.15 -24.40 3.74
N ARG A 161 -1.87 -23.83 2.56
CA ARG A 161 -0.52 -23.52 2.07
C ARG A 161 -0.19 -22.03 2.15
N TYR A 162 -1.15 -21.20 1.75
CA TYR A 162 -1.00 -19.75 1.74
C TYR A 162 -2.23 -19.06 2.31
N VAL A 163 -1.98 -17.95 3.00
CA VAL A 163 -2.97 -16.94 3.33
C VAL A 163 -2.53 -15.63 2.68
N ALA A 164 -3.38 -15.00 1.89
CA ALA A 164 -3.16 -13.70 1.30
C ALA A 164 -4.15 -12.69 1.91
N MET A 165 -3.62 -11.59 2.47
CA MET A 165 -4.44 -10.57 3.13
C MET A 165 -3.87 -9.17 2.96
N THR A 166 -4.72 -8.16 3.07
CA THR A 166 -4.27 -6.76 3.14
C THR A 166 -3.84 -6.38 4.55
N HIS A 167 -2.76 -5.59 4.68
CA HIS A 167 -2.40 -4.97 5.96
C HIS A 167 -3.41 -3.88 6.34
N THR A 168 -3.90 -3.15 5.34
CA THR A 168 -4.92 -2.11 5.50
C THR A 168 -5.83 -2.10 4.28
N SER A 169 -7.15 -2.16 4.52
CA SER A 169 -8.11 -2.08 3.43
C SER A 169 -8.12 -0.67 2.81
N ASN A 170 -8.05 -0.62 1.47
CA ASN A 170 -8.10 0.62 0.70
C ASN A 170 -9.50 1.30 0.69
N ILE A 171 -10.50 0.68 1.29
CA ILE A 171 -11.85 1.21 1.53
C ILE A 171 -12.08 1.48 3.01
N LEU A 172 -11.86 0.47 3.87
CA LEU A 172 -12.19 0.56 5.30
C LEU A 172 -11.20 1.42 6.08
N GLY A 173 -9.95 1.49 5.60
CA GLY A 173 -8.87 2.14 6.33
C GLY A 173 -8.41 1.40 7.59
N SER A 174 -9.06 0.31 7.97
CA SER A 174 -8.70 -0.50 9.14
C SER A 174 -7.34 -1.16 8.97
N VAL A 175 -6.52 -1.10 10.02
CA VAL A 175 -5.22 -1.80 10.11
C VAL A 175 -5.44 -3.18 10.71
N ASN A 176 -5.07 -4.22 9.98
CA ASN A 176 -5.18 -5.61 10.40
C ASN A 176 -3.95 -6.03 11.23
N PRO A 177 -4.11 -6.94 12.23
CA PRO A 177 -3.04 -7.37 13.12
C PRO A 177 -2.15 -8.44 12.47
N VAL A 178 -1.33 -8.05 11.47
CA VAL A 178 -0.54 -8.95 10.61
C VAL A 178 0.34 -9.92 11.42
N ALA A 179 1.01 -9.44 12.47
CA ALA A 179 1.89 -10.29 13.29
C ALA A 179 1.13 -11.41 14.00
N GLU A 180 -0.09 -11.15 14.48
CA GLU A 180 -0.93 -12.18 15.09
C GLU A 180 -1.46 -13.17 14.04
N VAL A 181 -1.85 -12.67 12.85
CA VAL A 181 -2.24 -13.52 11.72
C VAL A 181 -1.07 -14.42 11.30
N ALA A 182 0.16 -13.88 11.17
CA ALA A 182 1.35 -14.64 10.84
C ALA A 182 1.58 -15.80 11.82
N ARG A 183 1.45 -15.53 13.12
CA ARG A 183 1.60 -16.56 14.16
C ARG A 183 0.60 -17.71 14.00
N ARG A 184 -0.68 -17.40 13.71
CA ARG A 184 -1.74 -18.42 13.49
C ARG A 184 -1.52 -19.21 12.21
N VAL A 185 -1.15 -18.52 11.13
CA VAL A 185 -0.85 -19.12 9.82
C VAL A 185 0.34 -20.08 9.90
N HIS A 186 1.42 -19.64 10.56
CA HIS A 186 2.60 -20.47 10.74
C HIS A 186 2.35 -21.69 11.65
N ALA A 187 1.41 -21.61 12.60
CA ALA A 187 1.05 -22.74 13.46
C ALA A 187 0.51 -23.97 12.70
N VAL A 188 -0.02 -23.78 11.49
CA VAL A 188 -0.46 -24.87 10.60
C VAL A 188 0.54 -25.16 9.48
N GLY A 189 1.71 -24.51 9.47
CA GLY A 189 2.75 -24.69 8.44
C GLY A 189 2.51 -23.90 7.14
N ALA A 190 1.48 -23.05 7.09
CA ALA A 190 1.17 -22.20 5.95
C ALA A 190 2.06 -20.95 5.88
N LYS A 191 2.03 -20.23 4.74
CA LYS A 191 2.78 -18.98 4.49
C LYS A 191 1.82 -17.80 4.39
N LEU A 192 2.28 -16.62 4.81
CA LEU A 192 1.51 -15.38 4.78
C LEU A 192 2.05 -14.40 3.73
N CYS A 193 1.19 -14.00 2.79
CA CYS A 193 1.43 -12.93 1.84
C CYS A 193 0.60 -11.69 2.20
N VAL A 194 1.23 -10.54 2.33
CA VAL A 194 0.60 -9.29 2.80
C VAL A 194 0.67 -8.20 1.73
N ASP A 195 -0.49 -7.69 1.32
CA ASP A 195 -0.60 -6.45 0.55
C ASP A 195 -0.65 -5.25 1.49
N ALA A 196 0.37 -4.42 1.46
CA ALA A 196 0.50 -3.23 2.29
C ALA A 196 0.37 -1.91 1.51
N VAL A 197 -0.19 -1.95 0.32
CA VAL A 197 -0.30 -0.78 -0.56
C VAL A 197 -1.02 0.39 0.12
N ALA A 198 -2.04 0.12 0.95
CA ALA A 198 -2.77 1.15 1.68
C ALA A 198 -2.20 1.43 3.09
N TYR A 199 -1.21 0.65 3.55
CA TYR A 199 -0.52 0.83 4.84
C TYR A 199 0.75 1.68 4.71
N ALA A 200 1.58 1.36 3.73
CA ALA A 200 2.92 1.92 3.56
C ALA A 200 2.99 3.46 3.44
N PRO A 201 1.98 4.18 2.91
CA PRO A 201 1.98 5.65 2.89
C PRO A 201 1.89 6.30 4.28
N HIS A 202 1.36 5.58 5.27
CA HIS A 202 0.92 6.12 6.55
C HIS A 202 1.73 5.62 7.74
N ARG A 203 2.39 4.47 7.60
CA ARG A 203 3.15 3.82 8.68
C ARG A 203 4.43 3.23 8.12
N LEU A 204 5.53 3.34 8.86
CA LEU A 204 6.79 2.76 8.43
C LEU A 204 6.68 1.23 8.40
N VAL A 205 6.89 0.66 7.21
CA VAL A 205 6.85 -0.79 7.01
C VAL A 205 7.99 -1.46 7.78
N ASP A 206 7.67 -2.53 8.51
CA ASP A 206 8.64 -3.41 9.16
C ASP A 206 8.33 -4.87 8.81
N VAL A 207 9.02 -5.40 7.81
CA VAL A 207 8.78 -6.75 7.32
C VAL A 207 9.24 -7.80 8.32
N GLN A 208 10.24 -7.49 9.16
CA GLN A 208 10.71 -8.41 10.22
C GLN A 208 9.67 -8.53 11.33
N ALA A 209 9.20 -7.40 11.86
CA ALA A 209 8.20 -7.37 12.92
C ALA A 209 6.83 -7.88 12.47
N SER A 210 6.49 -7.76 11.18
CA SER A 210 5.21 -8.24 10.63
C SER A 210 5.04 -9.76 10.73
N GLY A 211 6.15 -10.50 10.73
CA GLY A 211 6.13 -11.97 10.66
C GLY A 211 5.69 -12.52 9.30
N ALA A 212 5.36 -11.71 8.31
CA ALA A 212 4.98 -12.15 6.97
C ALA A 212 6.09 -12.95 6.28
N ASP A 213 5.72 -13.75 5.28
CA ASP A 213 6.64 -14.48 4.41
C ASP A 213 6.89 -13.72 3.11
N PHE A 214 5.84 -13.03 2.62
CA PHE A 214 5.89 -12.11 1.49
C PHE A 214 5.14 -10.83 1.83
N TYR A 215 5.66 -9.68 1.38
CA TYR A 215 5.10 -8.37 1.68
C TYR A 215 5.24 -7.45 0.48
N VAL A 216 4.16 -6.82 0.02
CA VAL A 216 4.17 -6.07 -1.24
C VAL A 216 3.49 -4.72 -1.10
N TYR A 217 4.04 -3.67 -1.74
CA TYR A 217 3.37 -2.39 -1.89
C TYR A 217 3.88 -1.58 -3.10
N SER A 218 3.15 -0.52 -3.44
CA SER A 218 3.45 0.38 -4.56
C SER A 218 3.98 1.73 -4.09
N PHE A 219 5.11 2.16 -4.66
CA PHE A 219 5.74 3.45 -4.32
C PHE A 219 4.90 4.66 -4.75
N TYR A 220 4.10 4.56 -5.84
CA TYR A 220 3.28 5.68 -6.30
C TYR A 220 2.17 6.10 -5.31
N LYS A 221 1.90 5.26 -4.30
CA LYS A 221 1.04 5.64 -3.16
C LYS A 221 1.85 6.11 -1.95
N THR A 222 3.17 5.90 -1.97
CA THR A 222 4.12 6.28 -0.92
C THR A 222 5.09 7.33 -1.46
N PHE A 223 4.52 8.36 -2.10
CA PHE A 223 5.21 9.58 -2.58
C PHE A 223 6.23 9.36 -3.69
N GLY A 224 6.32 8.15 -4.23
CA GLY A 224 7.29 7.70 -5.21
C GLY A 224 6.75 7.56 -6.65
N PRO A 225 7.51 6.91 -7.54
CA PRO A 225 7.13 6.70 -8.93
C PRO A 225 6.13 5.54 -9.08
N HIS A 226 5.55 5.35 -10.28
CA HIS A 226 4.76 4.17 -10.64
C HIS A 226 5.64 2.92 -10.71
N PHE A 227 5.97 2.43 -9.55
CA PHE A 227 6.85 1.30 -9.31
C PHE A 227 6.42 0.60 -8.02
N ALA A 228 6.89 -0.62 -7.77
CA ALA A 228 6.47 -1.42 -6.62
C ALA A 228 7.62 -2.27 -6.09
N VAL A 229 7.48 -2.73 -4.84
CA VAL A 229 8.37 -3.68 -4.20
C VAL A 229 7.57 -4.89 -3.70
N LEU A 230 8.15 -6.07 -3.90
CA LEU A 230 7.82 -7.31 -3.21
C LEU A 230 9.03 -7.69 -2.37
N TRP A 231 8.84 -7.84 -1.08
CA TRP A 231 9.78 -8.47 -0.18
C TRP A 231 9.37 -9.93 0.03
N GLY A 232 10.36 -10.81 0.13
CA GLY A 232 10.15 -12.20 0.52
C GLY A 232 11.31 -12.69 1.37
N ARG A 233 11.03 -13.57 2.34
CA ARG A 233 12.10 -14.20 3.14
C ARG A 233 13.09 -14.88 2.22
N ARG A 234 14.38 -14.62 2.43
CA ARG A 234 15.45 -15.07 1.54
C ARG A 234 15.41 -16.59 1.27
N TYR A 235 15.18 -17.40 2.27
CA TYR A 235 15.09 -18.85 2.09
C TYR A 235 13.91 -19.28 1.20
N LEU A 236 12.75 -18.64 1.33
CA LEU A 236 11.60 -18.89 0.46
C LEU A 236 11.87 -18.44 -0.97
N LEU A 237 12.49 -17.28 -1.15
CA LEU A 237 12.88 -16.83 -2.48
C LEU A 237 13.83 -17.82 -3.17
N LEU A 238 14.77 -18.42 -2.43
CA LEU A 238 15.69 -19.43 -2.96
C LEU A 238 14.97 -20.72 -3.38
N GLU A 239 13.89 -21.11 -2.70
CA GLU A 239 13.07 -22.28 -3.04
C GLU A 239 12.23 -22.09 -4.31
N LEU A 240 11.83 -20.87 -4.63
CA LEU A 240 11.01 -20.57 -5.82
C LEU A 240 11.80 -20.84 -7.11
N PRO A 241 11.18 -21.36 -8.19
CA PRO A 241 11.82 -21.54 -9.49
C PRO A 241 12.18 -20.19 -10.12
N SER A 242 13.19 -20.20 -10.98
CA SER A 242 13.52 -19.05 -11.84
C SER A 242 12.43 -18.85 -12.88
N LEU A 243 11.92 -17.62 -12.99
CA LEU A 243 11.02 -17.17 -14.04
C LEU A 243 11.77 -16.41 -15.15
N ASN A 244 13.08 -16.31 -15.04
CA ASN A 244 13.95 -15.62 -15.97
C ASN A 244 14.48 -16.58 -17.05
N HIS A 245 15.45 -16.14 -17.85
CA HIS A 245 16.08 -16.94 -18.89
C HIS A 245 16.72 -18.21 -18.33
N PHE A 246 16.80 -19.28 -19.13
CA PHE A 246 17.26 -20.60 -18.67
C PHE A 246 18.69 -20.61 -18.09
N PHE A 247 19.54 -19.63 -18.47
CA PHE A 247 20.89 -19.47 -17.96
C PHE A 247 21.00 -18.64 -16.65
N ILE A 248 19.86 -18.11 -16.15
CA ILE A 248 19.80 -17.46 -14.85
C ILE A 248 19.48 -18.52 -13.78
N GLY A 249 20.47 -18.80 -12.94
CA GLY A 249 20.40 -19.87 -11.93
C GLY A 249 19.29 -19.66 -10.88
N GLN A 250 18.98 -20.74 -10.20
CA GLN A 250 17.96 -20.78 -9.15
C GLN A 250 18.34 -19.96 -7.91
N ASP A 251 19.65 -19.73 -7.71
CA ASP A 251 20.25 -18.98 -6.62
C ASP A 251 20.39 -17.47 -6.87
N VAL A 252 20.10 -17.03 -8.11
CA VAL A 252 20.29 -15.62 -8.52
C VAL A 252 19.08 -14.78 -8.11
N VAL A 253 18.94 -14.56 -6.80
CA VAL A 253 17.90 -13.68 -6.24
C VAL A 253 18.40 -12.23 -6.14
N PRO A 254 17.55 -11.23 -6.39
CA PRO A 254 16.14 -11.33 -6.81
C PRO A 254 15.96 -11.47 -8.32
N TYR A 255 17.02 -11.46 -9.13
CA TYR A 255 16.97 -11.36 -10.58
C TYR A 255 16.15 -12.49 -11.24
N LYS A 256 16.16 -13.70 -10.67
CA LYS A 256 15.34 -14.81 -11.15
C LYS A 256 13.82 -14.53 -11.19
N LEU A 257 13.35 -13.54 -10.37
CA LEU A 257 11.96 -13.09 -10.31
C LEU A 257 11.76 -11.72 -10.99
N GLN A 258 12.79 -11.21 -11.69
CA GLN A 258 12.76 -9.93 -12.40
C GLN A 258 13.04 -10.16 -13.90
N PRO A 259 12.17 -10.89 -14.64
CA PRO A 259 12.40 -11.16 -16.04
C PRO A 259 12.43 -9.86 -16.85
N GLY A 260 13.45 -9.71 -17.72
CA GLY A 260 13.67 -8.51 -18.51
C GLY A 260 14.36 -7.37 -17.78
N ASN A 261 14.86 -7.64 -16.56
CA ASN A 261 15.53 -6.66 -15.71
C ASN A 261 14.57 -5.74 -14.92
N VAL A 262 15.13 -4.95 -14.01
CA VAL A 262 14.39 -3.92 -13.25
C VAL A 262 14.47 -2.60 -14.02
N ASN A 263 13.48 -1.72 -13.84
CA ASN A 263 13.59 -0.35 -14.34
C ASN A 263 14.60 0.43 -13.49
N TYR A 264 15.67 0.92 -14.11
CA TYR A 264 16.83 1.50 -13.41
C TYR A 264 16.52 2.88 -12.83
N GLU A 265 15.98 3.77 -13.69
CA GLU A 265 15.67 5.16 -13.31
C GLU A 265 14.58 5.24 -12.24
N LEU A 266 13.54 4.41 -12.32
CA LEU A 266 12.50 4.36 -11.30
C LEU A 266 13.03 3.76 -9.98
N SER A 267 13.93 2.76 -10.08
CA SER A 267 14.63 2.23 -8.89
C SER A 267 15.41 3.33 -8.19
N PHE A 268 16.24 4.08 -8.93
CA PHE A 268 17.02 5.18 -8.38
C PHE A 268 16.15 6.31 -7.83
N GLY A 269 15.01 6.57 -8.47
CA GLY A 269 14.01 7.52 -8.00
C GLY A 269 13.48 7.21 -6.59
N CYS A 270 13.35 5.92 -6.23
CA CYS A 270 12.85 5.51 -4.91
C CYS A 270 13.71 5.99 -3.74
N ILE A 271 15.01 6.26 -3.96
CA ILE A 271 15.89 6.85 -2.93
C ILE A 271 15.36 8.22 -2.46
N GLY A 272 14.70 8.97 -3.35
CA GLY A 272 14.12 10.26 -3.00
C GLY A 272 13.07 10.20 -1.89
N ILE A 273 12.48 9.02 -1.64
CA ILE A 273 11.56 8.80 -0.52
C ILE A 273 12.33 8.78 0.80
N THR A 274 13.42 8.02 0.87
CA THR A 274 14.27 7.97 2.08
C THR A 274 14.96 9.29 2.36
N ASP A 275 15.42 10.00 1.31
CA ASP A 275 15.98 11.35 1.46
C ASP A 275 14.97 12.28 2.13
N TYR A 276 13.72 12.28 1.67
CA TYR A 276 12.66 13.10 2.25
C TYR A 276 12.38 12.73 3.71
N LEU A 277 12.28 11.45 4.05
CA LEU A 277 12.02 10.99 5.42
C LEU A 277 13.14 11.42 6.37
N LEU A 278 14.41 11.32 5.94
CA LEU A 278 15.58 11.72 6.72
C LEU A 278 15.64 13.24 6.87
N ASP A 279 15.29 14.02 5.85
CA ASP A 279 15.21 15.47 5.94
C ASP A 279 14.13 15.92 6.93
N ILE A 280 12.91 15.33 6.86
CA ILE A 280 11.86 15.58 7.84
C ILE A 280 12.32 15.23 9.25
N SER A 281 12.96 14.07 9.44
CA SER A 281 13.43 13.64 10.75
C SER A 281 14.46 14.61 11.36
N THR A 282 15.33 15.16 10.52
CA THR A 282 16.32 16.17 10.92
C THR A 282 15.65 17.44 11.43
N ARG A 283 14.59 17.90 10.75
CA ARG A 283 13.79 19.07 11.18
C ARG A 283 13.03 18.84 12.47
N LEU A 284 12.58 17.60 12.70
CA LEU A 284 11.95 17.18 13.95
C LEU A 284 12.97 17.10 15.11
N GLY A 285 14.28 17.17 14.83
CA GLY A 285 15.35 17.01 15.81
C GLY A 285 15.59 15.56 16.21
N ALA A 286 15.16 14.60 15.41
CA ALA A 286 15.34 13.17 15.66
C ALA A 286 16.83 12.79 15.54
N GLN A 287 17.26 11.80 16.36
CA GLN A 287 18.63 11.30 16.39
C GLN A 287 18.63 9.78 16.45
N GLY A 288 19.69 9.16 15.93
CA GLY A 288 19.89 7.72 15.96
C GLY A 288 20.21 7.12 14.59
N SER A 289 19.90 5.83 14.40
CA SER A 289 20.03 5.19 13.09
C SER A 289 19.05 5.76 12.09
N GLU A 290 19.32 5.64 10.79
CA GLU A 290 18.42 6.07 9.72
C GLU A 290 17.01 5.51 9.91
N ARG A 291 16.89 4.23 10.28
CA ARG A 291 15.61 3.59 10.57
C ARG A 291 14.84 4.29 11.70
N LYS A 292 15.52 4.68 12.80
CA LYS A 292 14.89 5.44 13.89
C LYS A 292 14.48 6.85 13.44
N CYS A 293 15.29 7.47 12.59
CA CYS A 293 14.97 8.76 12.00
C CYS A 293 13.74 8.68 11.10
N MET A 294 13.65 7.68 10.21
CA MET A 294 12.47 7.44 9.39
C MET A 294 11.22 7.14 10.23
N GLN A 295 11.36 6.38 11.33
CA GLN A 295 10.24 6.14 12.25
C GLN A 295 9.73 7.44 12.86
N ALA A 296 10.61 8.34 13.30
CA ALA A 296 10.21 9.63 13.85
C ALA A 296 9.44 10.50 12.82
N ALA A 297 9.78 10.41 11.54
CA ALA A 297 9.04 11.08 10.48
C ALA A 297 7.62 10.50 10.35
N PHE A 298 7.48 9.16 10.31
CA PHE A 298 6.18 8.51 10.24
C PHE A 298 5.34 8.72 11.51
N ASP A 299 5.93 8.76 12.70
CA ASP A 299 5.22 9.09 13.94
C ASP A 299 4.63 10.50 13.87
N ALA A 300 5.36 11.47 13.30
CA ALA A 300 4.86 12.81 13.10
C ALA A 300 3.76 12.88 12.02
N PHE A 301 3.86 12.06 10.96
CA PHE A 301 2.81 11.92 9.95
C PHE A 301 1.54 11.35 10.57
N GLU A 302 1.64 10.30 11.39
CA GLU A 302 0.50 9.71 12.08
C GLU A 302 -0.25 10.74 12.93
N VAL A 303 0.46 11.54 13.71
CA VAL A 303 -0.14 12.61 14.53
C VAL A 303 -0.92 13.60 13.67
N GLN A 304 -0.33 14.06 12.56
CA GLN A 304 -1.00 14.98 11.63
C GLN A 304 -2.22 14.32 10.97
N GLU A 305 -2.08 13.10 10.50
CA GLU A 305 -3.15 12.35 9.82
C GLU A 305 -4.31 12.02 10.76
N ASP A 306 -4.04 11.69 12.02
CA ASP A 306 -5.07 11.45 13.04
C ASP A 306 -5.86 12.72 13.35
N LEU A 307 -5.21 13.87 13.42
CA LEU A 307 -5.85 15.17 13.58
C LEU A 307 -6.83 15.47 12.45
N LEU A 308 -6.39 15.29 11.20
CA LEU A 308 -7.20 15.50 10.01
C LEU A 308 -8.37 14.50 9.92
N ALA A 309 -8.09 13.23 10.17
CA ALA A 309 -9.09 12.15 10.14
C ALA A 309 -10.17 12.36 11.20
N GLU A 310 -9.80 12.71 12.44
CA GLU A 310 -10.77 12.95 13.50
C GLU A 310 -11.67 14.15 13.19
N ARG A 311 -11.13 15.20 12.58
CA ARG A 311 -11.92 16.37 12.16
C ARG A 311 -13.03 15.97 11.16
N LEU A 312 -12.70 15.14 10.16
CA LEU A 312 -13.69 14.64 9.19
C LEU A 312 -14.66 13.63 9.82
N LEU A 313 -14.14 12.67 10.60
CA LEU A 313 -14.97 11.66 11.26
C LEU A 313 -15.97 12.28 12.26
N ALA A 314 -15.58 13.34 12.97
CA ALA A 314 -16.48 14.06 13.88
C ALA A 314 -17.68 14.65 13.16
N PHE A 315 -17.49 15.24 11.96
CA PHE A 315 -18.56 15.71 11.10
C PHE A 315 -19.45 14.54 10.63
N LEU A 316 -18.85 13.51 10.05
CA LEU A 316 -19.60 12.38 9.47
C LEU A 316 -20.43 11.61 10.51
N ARG A 317 -19.94 11.49 11.76
CA ARG A 317 -20.70 10.87 12.86
C ARG A 317 -21.96 11.64 13.25
N GLN A 318 -21.96 12.96 13.10
CA GLN A 318 -23.08 13.83 13.50
C GLN A 318 -24.04 14.09 12.34
N ARG A 319 -23.62 13.84 11.10
CA ARG A 319 -24.41 14.16 9.91
C ARG A 319 -25.49 13.12 9.68
N GLU A 320 -26.75 13.53 9.77
CA GLU A 320 -27.92 12.68 9.56
C GLU A 320 -27.92 12.06 8.15
N GLY A 321 -28.26 10.77 8.04
CA GLY A 321 -28.29 10.03 6.81
C GLY A 321 -26.92 9.57 6.31
N VAL A 322 -25.82 9.90 6.99
CA VAL A 322 -24.47 9.40 6.68
C VAL A 322 -24.18 8.13 7.46
N ARG A 323 -23.66 7.11 6.77
CA ARG A 323 -23.14 5.88 7.36
C ARG A 323 -21.68 5.73 7.00
N ILE A 324 -20.79 5.79 8.02
CA ILE A 324 -19.37 5.52 7.87
C ILE A 324 -19.19 4.02 7.62
N ILE A 325 -18.33 3.65 6.66
CA ILE A 325 -17.99 2.27 6.33
C ILE A 325 -16.62 1.95 6.94
N GLY A 326 -16.62 1.11 7.97
CA GLY A 326 -15.45 0.82 8.80
C GLY A 326 -15.43 1.60 10.11
N LYS A 327 -14.25 1.72 10.73
CA LYS A 327 -14.09 2.38 12.04
C LYS A 327 -14.46 3.85 11.99
N ALA A 328 -15.25 4.29 12.95
CA ALA A 328 -15.66 5.69 13.09
C ALA A 328 -14.75 6.53 14.03
N HIS A 329 -13.55 6.04 14.34
CA HIS A 329 -12.54 6.67 15.19
C HIS A 329 -11.13 6.43 14.61
N THR A 330 -10.11 7.16 15.05
CA THR A 330 -8.75 7.12 14.47
C THR A 330 -7.91 5.91 14.90
N ARG A 331 -8.24 5.26 16.02
CA ARG A 331 -7.44 4.15 16.54
C ARG A 331 -7.43 2.93 15.61
N ASN A 332 -6.23 2.39 15.34
CA ASN A 332 -6.00 1.24 14.47
C ASN A 332 -6.60 1.43 13.06
N ARG A 333 -6.40 2.60 12.50
CA ARG A 333 -6.75 2.91 11.12
C ARG A 333 -5.75 3.89 10.49
N VAL A 334 -5.79 3.99 9.17
CA VAL A 334 -5.16 5.06 8.38
C VAL A 334 -6.22 6.10 7.96
N PRO A 335 -5.84 7.29 7.47
CA PRO A 335 -6.79 8.37 7.15
C PRO A 335 -7.54 8.15 5.82
N THR A 336 -7.85 6.91 5.47
CA THR A 336 -8.76 6.53 4.40
C THR A 336 -10.15 6.34 4.99
N ILE A 337 -11.09 7.21 4.65
CA ILE A 337 -12.43 7.26 5.23
C ILE A 337 -13.45 7.08 4.13
N SER A 338 -14.26 6.01 4.25
CA SER A 338 -15.34 5.73 3.32
C SER A 338 -16.70 5.89 4.01
N PHE A 339 -17.67 6.38 3.28
CA PHE A 339 -19.03 6.54 3.77
C PHE A 339 -20.05 6.46 2.62
N VAL A 340 -21.31 6.31 2.97
CA VAL A 340 -22.46 6.44 2.07
C VAL A 340 -23.49 7.39 2.66
N VAL A 341 -24.34 7.95 1.81
CA VAL A 341 -25.48 8.80 2.21
C VAL A 341 -26.76 8.08 1.83
N GLU A 342 -27.66 7.86 2.79
CA GLU A 342 -28.90 7.13 2.55
C GLU A 342 -29.78 7.83 1.51
N GLY A 343 -30.18 7.07 0.49
CA GLY A 343 -30.99 7.57 -0.62
C GLY A 343 -30.22 8.31 -1.72
N VAL A 344 -28.89 8.49 -1.58
CA VAL A 344 -28.07 9.26 -2.52
C VAL A 344 -27.00 8.36 -3.15
N GLN A 345 -26.77 8.50 -4.47
CA GLN A 345 -25.66 7.83 -5.16
C GLN A 345 -24.32 8.48 -4.79
N SER A 346 -23.30 7.66 -4.50
CA SER A 346 -21.96 8.14 -4.13
C SER A 346 -21.35 9.04 -5.20
N GLU A 347 -21.65 8.78 -6.48
CA GLU A 347 -21.24 9.64 -7.61
C GLU A 347 -21.78 11.05 -7.50
N ALA A 348 -23.05 11.22 -7.16
CA ALA A 348 -23.67 12.54 -7.07
C ALA A 348 -23.01 13.40 -5.97
N VAL A 349 -22.70 12.79 -4.81
CA VAL A 349 -22.00 13.49 -3.73
C VAL A 349 -20.62 13.98 -4.19
N VAL A 350 -19.84 13.11 -4.84
CA VAL A 350 -18.47 13.46 -5.30
C VAL A 350 -18.51 14.55 -6.36
N ARG A 351 -19.42 14.45 -7.36
CA ARG A 351 -19.55 15.48 -8.40
C ARG A 351 -19.90 16.86 -7.85
N SER A 352 -20.73 16.92 -6.82
CA SER A 352 -21.02 18.19 -6.13
C SER A 352 -19.80 18.76 -5.42
N VAL A 353 -18.96 17.91 -4.82
CA VAL A 353 -17.71 18.34 -4.15
C VAL A 353 -16.65 18.81 -5.16
N ASP A 354 -16.57 18.22 -6.36
CA ASP A 354 -15.61 18.59 -7.41
C ASP A 354 -15.69 20.10 -7.76
N GLU A 355 -16.89 20.72 -7.71
CA GLU A 355 -17.11 22.14 -7.98
C GLU A 355 -16.34 23.05 -7.01
N HIS A 356 -15.97 22.54 -5.83
CA HIS A 356 -15.22 23.26 -4.81
C HIS A 356 -13.69 23.13 -4.93
N ARG A 357 -13.18 22.55 -6.04
CA ARG A 357 -11.74 22.26 -6.26
C ARG A 357 -11.15 21.34 -5.19
N ILE A 358 -11.90 20.30 -4.84
CA ILE A 358 -11.52 19.27 -3.87
C ILE A 358 -11.61 17.92 -4.57
N GLY A 359 -10.51 17.16 -4.59
CA GLY A 359 -10.46 15.83 -5.20
C GLY A 359 -10.71 14.74 -4.18
N ILE A 360 -11.92 14.18 -4.19
CA ILE A 360 -12.30 12.93 -3.53
C ILE A 360 -12.81 11.96 -4.58
N ARG A 361 -13.18 10.74 -4.21
CA ARG A 361 -13.56 9.74 -5.21
C ARG A 361 -14.72 8.86 -4.76
N PHE A 362 -15.43 8.24 -5.72
CA PHE A 362 -16.50 7.26 -5.48
C PHE A 362 -16.23 5.94 -6.21
N GLY A 363 -16.85 4.86 -5.76
CA GLY A 363 -16.84 3.56 -6.42
C GLY A 363 -16.42 2.39 -5.55
N ASP A 364 -15.95 1.31 -6.19
CA ASP A 364 -15.51 0.07 -5.53
C ASP A 364 -13.98 -0.03 -5.37
N PHE A 365 -13.21 0.79 -6.06
CA PHE A 365 -11.75 0.89 -5.95
C PHE A 365 -11.01 -0.45 -6.10
N TYR A 366 -11.52 -1.31 -7.01
CA TYR A 366 -11.03 -2.69 -7.19
C TYR A 366 -11.16 -3.58 -5.94
N ALA A 367 -11.99 -3.20 -4.96
CA ALA A 367 -12.42 -4.04 -3.84
C ALA A 367 -13.90 -4.44 -4.02
N ARG A 368 -14.26 -4.85 -5.23
CA ARG A 368 -15.62 -5.20 -5.66
C ARG A 368 -16.28 -6.20 -4.71
N ARG A 369 -15.53 -7.23 -4.29
CA ARG A 369 -16.02 -8.27 -3.37
C ARG A 369 -16.45 -7.71 -2.01
N LEU A 370 -15.74 -6.68 -1.51
CA LEU A 370 -16.11 -5.99 -0.28
C LEU A 370 -17.42 -5.20 -0.45
N ILE A 371 -17.53 -4.45 -1.56
CA ILE A 371 -18.74 -3.66 -1.86
C ILE A 371 -19.96 -4.58 -1.94
N GLU A 372 -19.87 -5.73 -2.61
CA GLU A 372 -20.93 -6.73 -2.71
C GLU A 372 -21.26 -7.36 -1.34
N ALA A 373 -20.23 -7.76 -0.56
CA ALA A 373 -20.42 -8.37 0.75
C ALA A 373 -21.11 -7.44 1.76
N LEU A 374 -20.90 -6.13 1.63
CA LEU A 374 -21.51 -5.12 2.51
C LEU A 374 -22.80 -4.50 1.94
N GLY A 375 -23.28 -4.96 0.75
CA GLY A 375 -24.50 -4.48 0.09
C GLY A 375 -24.42 -2.98 -0.29
N LEU A 376 -23.24 -2.52 -0.69
CA LEU A 376 -22.97 -1.12 -1.03
C LEU A 376 -23.19 -0.80 -2.52
N ASP A 377 -23.49 -1.82 -3.34
CA ASP A 377 -23.79 -1.67 -4.77
C ASP A 377 -24.92 -0.69 -5.02
N ARG A 378 -25.94 -0.69 -4.16
CA ARG A 378 -27.12 0.19 -4.25
C ARG A 378 -26.76 1.68 -4.20
N PHE A 379 -25.60 2.03 -3.66
CA PHE A 379 -25.06 3.40 -3.61
C PHE A 379 -24.07 3.70 -4.74
N GLY A 380 -23.80 2.74 -5.65
CA GLY A 380 -22.73 2.84 -6.63
C GLY A 380 -21.33 2.74 -5.99
N GLY A 381 -21.19 1.97 -4.90
CA GLY A 381 -19.99 1.88 -4.07
C GLY A 381 -20.01 2.88 -2.91
N VAL A 382 -18.84 3.40 -2.55
CA VAL A 382 -18.70 4.36 -1.45
C VAL A 382 -18.16 5.71 -1.94
N VAL A 383 -18.42 6.78 -1.19
CA VAL A 383 -17.61 8.00 -1.23
C VAL A 383 -16.36 7.72 -0.41
N ARG A 384 -15.17 7.96 -0.98
CA ARG A 384 -13.89 7.78 -0.28
C ARG A 384 -13.10 9.06 -0.23
N VAL A 385 -12.73 9.47 0.97
CA VAL A 385 -11.75 10.51 1.26
C VAL A 385 -10.49 9.83 1.78
N SER A 386 -9.35 10.12 1.22
CA SER A 386 -8.07 9.61 1.69
C SER A 386 -7.07 10.76 1.82
N LEU A 387 -6.72 11.03 3.07
CA LEU A 387 -5.82 12.12 3.45
C LEU A 387 -4.38 11.60 3.50
N ALA A 388 -3.43 12.52 3.51
CA ALA A 388 -2.03 12.27 3.80
C ALA A 388 -1.47 13.40 4.66
N HIS A 389 -0.29 13.20 5.23
CA HIS A 389 0.35 14.13 6.15
C HIS A 389 0.54 15.56 5.60
N TYR A 390 0.51 15.78 4.29
CA TYR A 390 0.60 17.08 3.64
C TYR A 390 -0.74 17.82 3.48
N ASN A 391 -1.87 17.18 3.83
CA ASN A 391 -3.15 17.88 3.88
C ASN A 391 -3.23 18.80 5.09
N THR A 392 -4.09 19.81 5.02
CA THR A 392 -4.28 20.80 6.08
C THR A 392 -5.67 20.74 6.70
N LEU A 393 -5.83 21.29 7.90
CA LEU A 393 -7.15 21.42 8.54
C LEU A 393 -8.09 22.31 7.72
N GLU A 394 -7.57 23.37 7.11
CA GLU A 394 -8.35 24.27 6.24
C GLU A 394 -8.89 23.53 5.01
N GLU A 395 -8.11 22.60 4.44
CA GLU A 395 -8.57 21.75 3.35
C GLU A 395 -9.70 20.82 3.80
N VAL A 396 -9.58 20.21 5.00
CA VAL A 396 -10.62 19.35 5.60
C VAL A 396 -11.88 20.16 5.93
N ASP A 397 -11.74 21.37 6.46
CA ASP A 397 -12.91 22.24 6.75
C ASP A 397 -13.63 22.69 5.47
N ARG A 398 -12.89 22.96 4.39
CA ARG A 398 -13.48 23.19 3.06
C ARG A 398 -14.25 21.96 2.57
N LEU A 399 -13.68 20.77 2.71
CA LEU A 399 -14.35 19.51 2.35
C LEU A 399 -15.64 19.33 3.16
N ILE A 400 -15.59 19.54 4.48
CA ILE A 400 -16.76 19.43 5.37
C ILE A 400 -17.87 20.37 4.90
N THR A 401 -17.54 21.62 4.59
CA THR A 401 -18.52 22.59 4.08
C THR A 401 -19.13 22.14 2.75
N ALA A 402 -18.31 21.65 1.81
CA ALA A 402 -18.79 21.15 0.52
C ALA A 402 -19.67 19.89 0.67
N LEU A 403 -19.28 18.96 1.56
CA LEU A 403 -20.07 17.75 1.84
C LEU A 403 -21.41 18.09 2.49
N ASP A 404 -21.43 19.03 3.44
CA ASP A 404 -22.65 19.45 4.12
C ASP A 404 -23.67 20.02 3.13
N GLN A 405 -23.23 20.95 2.26
CA GLN A 405 -24.05 21.52 1.19
C GLN A 405 -24.51 20.46 0.19
N ALA A 406 -23.61 19.55 -0.24
CA ALA A 406 -23.95 18.48 -1.17
C ALA A 406 -25.02 17.54 -0.61
N ILE A 407 -24.90 17.15 0.66
CA ILE A 407 -25.85 16.25 1.33
C ILE A 407 -27.22 16.93 1.48
N ASP A 408 -27.28 18.23 1.83
CA ASP A 408 -28.53 18.95 1.94
C ASP A 408 -29.24 19.11 0.59
N ALA A 409 -28.48 19.34 -0.49
CA ALA A 409 -29.04 19.52 -1.81
C ALA A 409 -29.52 18.22 -2.48
N LEU A 410 -28.98 17.07 -2.10
CA LEU A 410 -29.23 15.78 -2.72
C LEU A 410 -30.25 14.92 -1.94
N ARG A 411 -30.55 15.23 -0.69
CA ARG A 411 -31.58 14.57 0.15
C ARG A 411 -32.93 15.32 0.08
#